data_a50ef272fbbe41d9f1f5b3de8e0e9a50
#
_entry.id   a50ef272fbbe41d9f1f5b3de8e0e9a50
#
_cell.length_a   1.000
_cell.length_b   1.000
_cell.length_c   1.000
_cell.angle_alpha   90.00
_cell.angle_beta   90.00
_cell.angle_gamma   90.00
#
_symmetry.space_group_name_H-M   'P 1'
#
loop_
_entity.id
_entity.type
_entity.pdbx_description
1 polymer ?
#
loop_
_entity_poly.entity_id
_entity_poly.type
_entity_poly.pdbx_seq_one_letter_code
_entity_poly.pdbx_strand_id
1 'polypeptide(L)'
;MVFVKTHDIAELATELIGKQVVLGGWIEDLRKLGKMSFITLRDVSGISQIIVKGELNDNLGEINRQSVVSVKGIVQETKARDFSFEVKAEEIEVLGKAIHPLPVDPIGRLESNIDTRLNHRALDMRNQKTASIFKLRHHVLQSLRKTFVDKKFIEITTPKIIGSASEGGADLFSLDYFGETAYLAQSPQLYKEQMTIGLERVFEISNFYRAENSHTGRHLTEFTSIDIEAAFMDYTDVMEVLESLIIEVYKFVSENCKKEQEMIEHT
;
A
#
# COMPACT_ATOMS: atom_id res chain seq x y z
N MET A 1 -4.11 0.56 -28.88
CA MET A 1 -2.66 0.48 -28.63
C MET A 1 -2.46 0.14 -27.17
N VAL A 2 -1.57 -0.76 -26.81
CA VAL A 2 -1.33 -1.05 -25.39
C VAL A 2 -0.51 0.12 -24.83
N PHE A 3 -1.03 0.82 -23.81
CA PHE A 3 -0.30 1.87 -23.11
C PHE A 3 0.95 1.28 -22.45
N VAL A 4 2.11 1.87 -22.74
CA VAL A 4 3.39 1.50 -22.10
C VAL A 4 3.99 2.74 -21.46
N LYS A 5 3.97 2.79 -20.15
CA LYS A 5 4.64 3.81 -19.33
C LYS A 5 6.16 3.61 -19.46
N THR A 6 6.90 4.67 -19.77
CA THR A 6 8.38 4.61 -19.92
C THR A 6 9.12 4.99 -18.65
N HIS A 7 8.53 5.88 -17.83
CA HIS A 7 9.15 6.40 -16.60
C HIS A 7 8.09 6.62 -15.53
N ASP A 8 8.47 6.45 -14.28
CA ASP A 8 7.73 6.97 -13.14
C ASP A 8 7.98 8.47 -12.98
N ILE A 9 7.02 9.19 -12.38
CA ILE A 9 7.17 10.65 -12.20
C ILE A 9 8.40 10.99 -11.35
N ALA A 10 8.72 10.18 -10.34
CA ALA A 10 9.90 10.39 -9.50
C ALA A 10 11.24 10.14 -10.23
N GLU A 11 11.22 9.52 -11.40
CA GLU A 11 12.41 9.31 -12.24
C GLU A 11 12.73 10.50 -13.14
N LEU A 12 11.85 11.52 -13.18
CA LEU A 12 12.14 12.74 -13.93
C LEU A 12 13.32 13.47 -13.31
N ALA A 13 14.38 13.62 -14.10
CA ALA A 13 15.66 14.16 -13.67
C ALA A 13 16.28 15.05 -14.76
N THR A 14 17.33 15.77 -14.42
CA THR A 14 18.01 16.71 -15.32
C THR A 14 18.47 16.04 -16.62
N GLU A 15 18.88 14.78 -16.56
CA GLU A 15 19.35 13.99 -17.71
C GLU A 15 18.24 13.67 -18.72
N LEU A 16 16.98 13.84 -18.33
CA LEU A 16 15.80 13.65 -19.17
C LEU A 16 15.32 14.95 -19.84
N ILE A 17 15.88 16.10 -19.51
CA ILE A 17 15.52 17.38 -20.15
C ILE A 17 15.73 17.27 -21.66
N GLY A 18 14.71 17.65 -22.44
CA GLY A 18 14.69 17.54 -23.89
C GLY A 18 14.38 16.14 -24.42
N LYS A 19 14.28 15.12 -23.58
CA LYS A 19 13.90 13.77 -23.99
C LYS A 19 12.39 13.55 -23.91
N GLN A 20 11.90 12.67 -24.76
CA GLN A 20 10.52 12.25 -24.78
C GLN A 20 10.28 11.16 -23.75
N VAL A 21 9.20 11.31 -22.97
CA VAL A 21 8.73 10.34 -21.98
C VAL A 21 7.25 10.02 -22.20
N VAL A 22 6.83 8.86 -21.73
CA VAL A 22 5.41 8.48 -21.63
C VAL A 22 5.10 8.23 -20.14
N LEU A 23 4.28 9.10 -19.59
CA LEU A 23 3.82 9.03 -18.20
C LEU A 23 2.38 8.52 -18.14
N GLY A 24 2.03 7.82 -17.08
CA GLY A 24 0.66 7.41 -16.78
C GLY A 24 0.30 7.77 -15.37
N GLY A 25 -0.90 8.31 -15.17
CA GLY A 25 -1.33 8.71 -13.84
C GLY A 25 -2.77 9.22 -13.84
N TRP A 26 -3.16 9.79 -12.72
CA TRP A 26 -4.46 10.45 -12.58
C TRP A 26 -4.28 11.95 -12.40
N ILE A 27 -5.26 12.70 -12.87
CA ILE A 27 -5.29 14.16 -12.79
C ILE A 27 -5.64 14.56 -11.36
N GLU A 28 -4.70 15.13 -10.63
CA GLU A 28 -4.95 15.65 -9.29
C GLU A 28 -5.57 17.05 -9.35
N ASP A 29 -5.04 17.91 -10.21
CA ASP A 29 -5.58 19.24 -10.46
C ASP A 29 -5.48 19.61 -11.94
N LEU A 30 -6.38 20.50 -12.36
CA LEU A 30 -6.44 21.02 -13.74
C LEU A 30 -6.78 22.50 -13.70
N ARG A 31 -5.91 23.32 -14.28
CA ARG A 31 -6.12 24.76 -14.44
C ARG A 31 -6.08 25.12 -15.90
N LYS A 32 -7.17 25.72 -16.41
CA LYS A 32 -7.26 26.23 -17.77
C LYS A 32 -6.96 27.74 -17.78
N LEU A 33 -5.96 28.17 -18.55
CA LEU A 33 -5.56 29.56 -18.69
C LEU A 33 -5.55 29.93 -20.20
N GLY A 34 -6.68 30.35 -20.71
CA GLY A 34 -6.83 30.68 -22.14
C GLY A 34 -6.51 29.50 -23.05
N LYS A 35 -5.46 29.64 -23.88
CA LYS A 35 -5.01 28.61 -24.84
C LYS A 35 -4.05 27.57 -24.24
N MET A 36 -3.95 27.52 -22.94
CA MET A 36 -3.08 26.59 -22.22
C MET A 36 -3.80 25.96 -21.05
N SER A 37 -3.47 24.69 -20.77
CA SER A 37 -3.87 24.02 -19.54
C SER A 37 -2.63 23.50 -18.79
N PHE A 38 -2.73 23.53 -17.46
CA PHE A 38 -1.75 22.96 -16.57
C PHE A 38 -2.43 21.83 -15.80
N ILE A 39 -1.93 20.63 -15.97
CA ILE A 39 -2.41 19.43 -15.30
C ILE A 39 -1.38 19.05 -14.25
N THR A 40 -1.80 18.91 -13.00
CA THR A 40 -1.01 18.20 -12.00
C THR A 40 -1.30 16.72 -12.18
N LEU A 41 -0.34 16.00 -12.75
CA LEU A 41 -0.41 14.55 -12.92
C LEU A 41 0.23 13.89 -11.71
N ARG A 42 -0.46 12.91 -11.14
CA ARG A 42 0.04 12.08 -10.04
C ARG A 42 0.13 10.63 -10.47
N ASP A 43 1.21 9.98 -10.08
CA ASP A 43 1.31 8.53 -10.04
C ASP A 43 1.65 8.03 -8.62
N VAL A 44 2.00 6.76 -8.48
CA VAL A 44 2.38 6.16 -7.20
C VAL A 44 3.67 6.74 -6.62
N SER A 45 4.54 7.30 -7.46
CA SER A 45 5.88 7.77 -7.11
C SER A 45 5.92 9.26 -6.75
N GLY A 46 5.06 10.09 -7.38
CA GLY A 46 5.09 11.52 -7.18
C GLY A 46 4.07 12.31 -7.99
N ILE A 47 4.35 13.61 -8.13
CA ILE A 47 3.55 14.56 -8.93
C ILE A 47 4.46 15.30 -9.91
N SER A 48 3.91 15.62 -11.08
CA SER A 48 4.56 16.50 -12.06
C SER A 48 3.55 17.41 -12.72
N GLN A 49 4.00 18.58 -13.19
CA GLN A 49 3.19 19.48 -13.99
C GLN A 49 3.25 19.06 -15.46
N ILE A 50 2.09 18.94 -16.08
CA ILE A 50 1.96 18.71 -17.51
C ILE A 50 1.43 20.00 -18.15
N ILE A 51 2.14 20.51 -19.14
CA ILE A 51 1.73 21.68 -19.90
C ILE A 51 1.08 21.22 -21.20
N VAL A 52 -0.15 21.67 -21.41
CA VAL A 52 -0.93 21.38 -22.62
C VAL A 52 -1.17 22.69 -23.38
N LYS A 53 -0.83 22.74 -24.65
CA LYS A 53 -0.93 23.96 -25.50
C LYS A 53 -1.52 23.66 -26.87
N GLY A 54 -2.04 24.72 -27.53
CA GLY A 54 -2.49 24.67 -28.91
C GLY A 54 -3.65 23.73 -29.15
N GLU A 55 -3.68 23.06 -30.28
CA GLU A 55 -4.76 22.14 -30.68
C GLU A 55 -5.00 21.02 -29.67
N LEU A 56 -3.92 20.54 -28.99
CA LEU A 56 -4.06 19.53 -27.94
C LEU A 56 -4.86 20.05 -26.76
N ASN A 57 -4.73 21.34 -26.42
CA ASN A 57 -5.53 21.98 -25.37
C ASN A 57 -7.00 22.15 -25.79
N ASP A 58 -7.24 22.50 -27.06
CA ASP A 58 -8.58 22.68 -27.59
C ASP A 58 -9.31 21.33 -27.71
N ASN A 59 -8.59 20.27 -27.98
CA ASN A 59 -9.07 18.89 -28.08
C ASN A 59 -9.13 18.13 -26.74
N LEU A 60 -8.63 18.72 -25.64
CA LEU A 60 -8.59 18.06 -24.33
C LEU A 60 -10.01 17.70 -23.79
N GLY A 61 -11.05 18.37 -24.31
CA GLY A 61 -12.43 18.12 -23.96
C GLY A 61 -12.74 18.39 -22.48
N GLU A 62 -13.78 17.75 -21.98
CA GLU A 62 -14.14 17.79 -20.57
C GLU A 62 -13.44 16.63 -19.84
N ILE A 63 -12.22 16.89 -19.36
CA ILE A 63 -11.50 15.97 -18.47
C ILE A 63 -11.69 16.48 -17.04
N ASN A 64 -12.12 15.59 -16.16
CA ASN A 64 -12.30 15.86 -14.75
C ASN A 64 -11.08 15.45 -13.92
N ARG A 65 -10.94 16.04 -12.72
CA ARG A 65 -10.02 15.54 -11.69
C ARG A 65 -10.23 14.04 -11.48
N GLN A 66 -9.17 13.33 -11.15
CA GLN A 66 -9.13 11.89 -10.94
C GLN A 66 -9.37 11.02 -12.19
N SER A 67 -9.58 11.63 -13.38
CA SER A 67 -9.46 10.88 -14.63
C SER A 67 -8.05 10.34 -14.79
N VAL A 68 -7.94 9.15 -15.37
CA VAL A 68 -6.66 8.49 -15.65
C VAL A 68 -6.23 8.82 -17.07
N VAL A 69 -5.00 9.25 -17.23
CA VAL A 69 -4.46 9.65 -18.54
C VAL A 69 -3.07 9.05 -18.80
N SER A 70 -2.79 8.84 -20.06
CA SER A 70 -1.45 8.69 -20.59
C SER A 70 -1.01 10.02 -21.20
N VAL A 71 0.22 10.44 -20.90
CA VAL A 71 0.81 11.67 -21.41
C VAL A 71 2.14 11.34 -22.05
N LYS A 72 2.28 11.58 -23.35
CA LYS A 72 3.54 11.54 -24.08
C LYS A 72 4.00 12.98 -24.29
N GLY A 73 5.25 13.28 -23.97
CA GLY A 73 5.74 14.64 -24.08
C GLY A 73 7.23 14.78 -23.74
N ILE A 74 7.71 16.00 -23.83
CA ILE A 74 9.11 16.37 -23.63
C ILE A 74 9.31 16.91 -22.22
N VAL A 75 10.28 16.37 -21.49
CA VAL A 75 10.69 16.86 -20.17
C VAL A 75 11.39 18.21 -20.31
N GLN A 76 11.03 19.16 -19.48
CA GLN A 76 11.66 20.48 -19.41
C GLN A 76 11.78 20.97 -17.97
N GLU A 77 12.64 21.99 -17.77
CA GLU A 77 12.71 22.71 -16.52
C GLU A 77 11.39 23.41 -16.23
N THR A 78 11.01 23.46 -14.96
CA THR A 78 9.81 24.17 -14.54
C THR A 78 10.15 25.51 -13.89
N LYS A 79 9.22 26.45 -14.02
CA LYS A 79 9.23 27.72 -13.26
C LYS A 79 8.33 27.66 -12.03
N ALA A 80 7.56 26.59 -11.87
CA ALA A 80 6.66 26.40 -10.74
C ALA A 80 7.45 25.92 -9.52
N ARG A 81 7.16 26.49 -8.34
CA ARG A 81 7.90 26.20 -7.09
C ARG A 81 7.68 24.78 -6.55
N ASP A 82 6.53 24.21 -6.89
CA ASP A 82 6.06 22.93 -6.30
C ASP A 82 6.51 21.70 -7.11
N PHE A 83 7.22 21.89 -8.23
CA PHE A 83 7.65 20.81 -9.11
C PHE A 83 9.14 20.94 -9.43
N SER A 84 9.84 19.81 -9.53
CA SER A 84 11.25 19.78 -9.95
C SER A 84 11.38 19.87 -11.47
N PHE A 85 10.45 19.21 -12.18
CA PHE A 85 10.40 19.18 -13.65
C PHE A 85 8.94 19.27 -14.10
N GLU A 86 8.76 19.64 -15.38
CA GLU A 86 7.45 19.60 -16.03
C GLU A 86 7.56 18.91 -17.38
N VAL A 87 6.43 18.42 -17.88
CA VAL A 87 6.37 17.77 -19.19
C VAL A 87 5.48 18.58 -20.12
N LYS A 88 6.04 19.04 -21.24
CA LYS A 88 5.26 19.61 -22.33
C LYS A 88 4.62 18.49 -23.12
N ALA A 89 3.31 18.35 -23.00
CA ALA A 89 2.56 17.31 -23.67
C ALA A 89 2.56 17.49 -25.19
N GLU A 90 2.79 16.38 -25.90
CA GLU A 90 2.63 16.23 -27.34
C GLU A 90 1.40 15.41 -27.66
N GLU A 91 1.03 14.47 -26.76
CA GLU A 91 -0.12 13.59 -26.91
C GLU A 91 -0.69 13.29 -25.53
N ILE A 92 -2.03 13.29 -25.41
CA ILE A 92 -2.73 12.89 -24.20
C ILE A 92 -3.86 11.94 -24.60
N GLU A 93 -3.87 10.78 -23.98
CA GLU A 93 -4.94 9.79 -24.11
C GLU A 93 -5.66 9.64 -22.77
N VAL A 94 -7.00 9.71 -22.79
CA VAL A 94 -7.83 9.47 -21.59
C VAL A 94 -8.09 7.98 -21.50
N LEU A 95 -7.42 7.31 -20.56
CA LEU A 95 -7.55 5.88 -20.30
C LEU A 95 -8.78 5.53 -19.46
N GLY A 96 -9.20 6.47 -18.61
CA GLY A 96 -10.39 6.29 -17.76
C GLY A 96 -10.94 7.64 -17.29
N LYS A 97 -12.19 7.93 -17.62
CA LYS A 97 -12.86 9.19 -17.28
C LYS A 97 -13.46 9.09 -15.87
N ALA A 98 -13.16 10.05 -14.99
CA ALA A 98 -13.77 10.14 -13.69
C ALA A 98 -15.17 10.72 -13.76
N ILE A 99 -16.09 10.17 -12.97
CA ILE A 99 -17.48 10.65 -12.83
C ILE A 99 -17.56 11.47 -11.53
N HIS A 100 -18.15 12.63 -11.60
CA HIS A 100 -18.35 13.52 -10.46
C HIS A 100 -19.84 13.63 -10.08
N PRO A 101 -20.17 13.89 -8.78
CA PRO A 101 -19.24 14.11 -7.67
C PRO A 101 -18.54 12.83 -7.22
N LEU A 102 -17.30 12.98 -6.69
CA LEU A 102 -16.57 11.87 -6.10
C LEU A 102 -17.12 11.57 -4.71
N PRO A 103 -17.25 10.28 -4.32
CA PRO A 103 -17.77 9.89 -3.00
C PRO A 103 -16.79 10.19 -1.85
N VAL A 104 -15.48 10.24 -2.15
CA VAL A 104 -14.41 10.65 -1.23
C VAL A 104 -13.47 11.60 -1.97
N ASP A 105 -12.80 12.50 -1.24
CA ASP A 105 -11.77 13.36 -1.80
C ASP A 105 -10.39 12.69 -1.68
N PRO A 106 -9.80 12.21 -2.78
CA PRO A 106 -8.50 11.54 -2.73
C PRO A 106 -7.34 12.47 -2.37
N ILE A 107 -7.54 13.79 -2.47
CA ILE A 107 -6.49 14.78 -2.14
C ILE A 107 -6.49 15.10 -0.65
N GLY A 108 -7.59 14.76 0.05
CA GLY A 108 -7.72 14.97 1.49
C GLY A 108 -8.09 16.40 1.90
N ARG A 109 -8.63 17.21 0.98
CA ARG A 109 -9.14 18.57 1.30
C ARG A 109 -10.46 18.52 2.07
N LEU A 110 -11.24 17.45 1.85
CA LEU A 110 -12.49 17.18 2.55
C LEU A 110 -12.36 15.85 3.28
N GLU A 111 -12.66 15.88 4.58
CA GLU A 111 -12.69 14.67 5.38
C GLU A 111 -13.95 13.87 5.12
N SER A 112 -13.80 12.58 4.98
CA SER A 112 -14.90 11.62 4.91
C SER A 112 -14.80 10.67 6.12
N ASN A 113 -15.96 10.23 6.63
CA ASN A 113 -15.99 9.25 7.70
C ASN A 113 -15.41 7.90 7.24
N ILE A 114 -15.04 7.08 8.21
CA ILE A 114 -14.36 5.80 7.93
C ILE A 114 -15.21 4.86 7.08
N ASP A 115 -16.52 4.81 7.29
CA ASP A 115 -17.42 3.92 6.55
C ASP A 115 -17.47 4.31 5.07
N THR A 116 -17.57 5.60 4.76
CA THR A 116 -17.55 6.11 3.38
C THR A 116 -16.20 5.78 2.73
N ARG A 117 -15.08 5.95 3.44
CA ARG A 117 -13.74 5.63 2.95
C ARG A 117 -13.57 4.14 2.66
N LEU A 118 -14.08 3.28 3.55
CA LEU A 118 -14.02 1.82 3.37
C LEU A 118 -14.90 1.35 2.21
N ASN A 119 -16.12 1.92 2.06
CA ASN A 119 -17.01 1.60 0.95
C ASN A 119 -16.47 2.05 -0.42
N HIS A 120 -15.60 3.07 -0.43
CA HIS A 120 -14.97 3.60 -1.64
C HIS A 120 -13.44 3.43 -1.61
N ARG A 121 -12.98 2.30 -1.08
CA ARG A 121 -11.57 2.03 -0.77
C ARG A 121 -10.62 2.21 -1.94
N ALA A 122 -11.03 1.82 -3.15
CA ALA A 122 -10.21 1.98 -4.36
C ALA A 122 -9.83 3.45 -4.62
N LEU A 123 -10.77 4.37 -4.37
CA LEU A 123 -10.52 5.79 -4.52
C LEU A 123 -9.78 6.39 -3.30
N ASP A 124 -10.12 5.95 -2.09
CA ASP A 124 -9.44 6.34 -0.85
C ASP A 124 -7.94 5.96 -0.88
N MET A 125 -7.57 4.87 -1.55
CA MET A 125 -6.16 4.47 -1.73
C MET A 125 -5.33 5.45 -2.56
N ARG A 126 -5.94 6.38 -3.30
CA ARG A 126 -5.23 7.48 -3.96
C ARG A 126 -4.82 8.59 -3.00
N ASN A 127 -5.40 8.64 -1.79
CA ASN A 127 -4.96 9.54 -0.74
C ASN A 127 -3.57 9.11 -0.25
N GLN A 128 -2.63 10.05 -0.23
CA GLN A 128 -1.23 9.75 0.10
C GLN A 128 -1.05 9.25 1.53
N LYS A 129 -1.79 9.80 2.48
CA LYS A 129 -1.76 9.33 3.88
C LYS A 129 -2.22 7.88 3.96
N THR A 130 -3.35 7.56 3.33
CA THR A 130 -3.87 6.18 3.29
C THR A 130 -2.87 5.24 2.61
N ALA A 131 -2.33 5.62 1.46
CA ALA A 131 -1.33 4.83 0.74
C ALA A 131 -0.04 4.62 1.56
N SER A 132 0.40 5.66 2.30
CA SER A 132 1.61 5.58 3.14
C SER A 132 1.47 4.57 4.27
N ILE A 133 0.28 4.38 4.84
CA ILE A 133 0.04 3.34 5.85
C ILE A 133 0.34 1.95 5.28
N PHE A 134 -0.10 1.66 4.06
CA PHE A 134 0.15 0.37 3.41
C PHE A 134 1.61 0.19 2.99
N LYS A 135 2.27 1.26 2.52
CA LYS A 135 3.70 1.23 2.21
C LYS A 135 4.52 0.97 3.48
N LEU A 136 4.20 1.68 4.56
CA LEU A 136 4.85 1.47 5.86
C LEU A 136 4.65 0.04 6.36
N ARG A 137 3.41 -0.48 6.29
CA ARG A 137 3.11 -1.87 6.64
C ARG A 137 3.93 -2.86 5.80
N HIS A 138 4.08 -2.63 4.50
CA HIS A 138 4.93 -3.45 3.64
C HIS A 138 6.37 -3.49 4.15
N HIS A 139 6.95 -2.34 4.45
CA HIS A 139 8.33 -2.23 4.93
C HIS A 139 8.52 -2.90 6.30
N VAL A 140 7.55 -2.75 7.21
CA VAL A 140 7.56 -3.44 8.51
C VAL A 140 7.60 -4.96 8.30
N LEU A 141 6.73 -5.51 7.44
CA LEU A 141 6.70 -6.95 7.17
C LEU A 141 8.00 -7.46 6.52
N GLN A 142 8.63 -6.67 5.64
CA GLN A 142 9.91 -7.03 5.04
C GLN A 142 11.04 -7.03 6.10
N SER A 143 11.06 -6.03 6.98
CA SER A 143 12.03 -5.97 8.08
C SER A 143 11.91 -7.17 9.02
N LEU A 144 10.67 -7.53 9.39
CA LEU A 144 10.40 -8.70 10.23
C LEU A 144 10.91 -10.01 9.59
N ARG A 145 10.56 -10.25 8.29
CA ARG A 145 11.03 -11.43 7.57
C ARG A 145 12.55 -11.50 7.53
N LYS A 146 13.19 -10.37 7.19
CA LYS A 146 14.64 -10.30 7.16
C LYS A 146 15.25 -10.67 8.52
N THR A 147 14.75 -10.10 9.60
CA THR A 147 15.25 -10.35 10.96
C THR A 147 15.06 -11.81 11.38
N PHE A 148 13.93 -12.42 11.05
CA PHE A 148 13.71 -13.84 11.31
C PHE A 148 14.69 -14.73 10.54
N VAL A 149 14.87 -14.46 9.24
CA VAL A 149 15.82 -15.22 8.41
C VAL A 149 17.25 -15.06 8.91
N ASP A 150 17.67 -13.85 9.28
CA ASP A 150 19.00 -13.60 9.87
C ASP A 150 19.19 -14.36 11.19
N LYS A 151 18.11 -14.57 11.96
CA LYS A 151 18.10 -15.40 13.19
C LYS A 151 17.88 -16.90 12.92
N LYS A 152 17.92 -17.32 11.66
CA LYS A 152 17.78 -18.73 11.20
C LYS A 152 16.39 -19.33 11.46
N PHE A 153 15.34 -18.50 11.51
CA PHE A 153 13.98 -19.00 11.46
C PHE A 153 13.57 -19.28 10.02
N ILE A 154 12.78 -20.33 9.82
CA ILE A 154 12.25 -20.76 8.53
C ILE A 154 10.78 -20.32 8.44
N GLU A 155 10.43 -19.60 7.37
CA GLU A 155 9.02 -19.23 7.14
C GLU A 155 8.20 -20.47 6.77
N ILE A 156 7.10 -20.66 7.48
CA ILE A 156 6.12 -21.73 7.21
C ILE A 156 4.78 -21.14 6.84
N THR A 157 3.93 -21.95 6.22
CA THR A 157 2.54 -21.60 5.95
C THR A 157 1.65 -22.76 6.40
N THR A 158 0.75 -22.48 7.33
CA THR A 158 -0.14 -23.49 7.92
C THR A 158 -1.56 -23.37 7.36
N PRO A 159 -2.36 -24.48 7.39
CA PRO A 159 -3.78 -24.45 7.02
C PRO A 159 -4.58 -23.41 7.81
N LYS A 160 -5.51 -22.74 7.13
CA LYS A 160 -6.44 -21.78 7.75
C LYS A 160 -7.85 -22.34 7.93
N ILE A 161 -8.15 -23.47 7.32
CA ILE A 161 -9.36 -24.28 7.58
C ILE A 161 -8.86 -25.51 8.34
N ILE A 162 -9.36 -25.71 9.54
CA ILE A 162 -8.89 -26.74 10.49
C ILE A 162 -10.05 -27.53 11.06
N GLY A 163 -9.80 -28.80 11.40
CA GLY A 163 -10.83 -29.70 11.94
C GLY A 163 -11.10 -29.57 13.44
N SER A 164 -10.25 -28.80 14.19
CA SER A 164 -10.40 -28.62 15.63
C SER A 164 -9.87 -27.26 16.08
N ALA A 165 -10.29 -26.81 17.27
CA ALA A 165 -9.75 -25.60 17.87
C ALA A 165 -8.23 -25.72 18.10
N SER A 166 -7.49 -24.68 17.77
CA SER A 166 -6.04 -24.59 18.04
C SER A 166 -5.74 -24.03 19.44
N GLU A 167 -6.68 -23.31 20.02
CA GLU A 167 -6.57 -22.71 21.36
C GLU A 167 -7.86 -22.87 22.14
N GLY A 168 -7.74 -23.06 23.46
CA GLY A 168 -8.91 -23.12 24.35
C GLY A 168 -9.43 -21.72 24.66
N GLY A 169 -10.76 -21.55 24.64
CA GLY A 169 -11.45 -20.38 25.21
C GLY A 169 -11.71 -19.19 24.28
N ALA A 170 -11.31 -19.21 23.03
CA ALA A 170 -11.71 -18.19 22.06
C ALA A 170 -12.82 -18.71 21.16
N ASP A 171 -13.79 -17.83 20.83
CA ASP A 171 -14.88 -18.16 19.92
C ASP A 171 -14.36 -18.46 18.51
N LEU A 172 -14.87 -19.52 17.91
CA LEU A 172 -14.48 -20.02 16.60
C LEU A 172 -15.49 -19.63 15.52
N PHE A 173 -15.00 -19.22 14.36
CA PHE A 173 -15.82 -19.21 13.15
C PHE A 173 -15.92 -20.64 12.61
N SER A 174 -17.11 -21.23 12.70
CA SER A 174 -17.41 -22.53 12.10
C SER A 174 -17.89 -22.37 10.65
N LEU A 175 -17.59 -23.37 9.82
CA LEU A 175 -18.03 -23.44 8.44
C LEU A 175 -18.41 -24.89 8.06
N ASP A 176 -19.29 -25.04 7.09
CA ASP A 176 -19.54 -26.35 6.46
C ASP A 176 -18.40 -26.68 5.50
N TYR A 177 -17.79 -27.83 5.68
CA TYR A 177 -16.71 -28.33 4.85
C TYR A 177 -17.08 -29.71 4.32
N PHE A 178 -17.79 -29.72 3.16
CA PHE A 178 -18.26 -30.92 2.51
C PHE A 178 -19.14 -31.81 3.41
N GLY A 179 -20.00 -31.21 4.23
CA GLY A 179 -20.91 -31.91 5.14
C GLY A 179 -20.32 -32.19 6.54
N GLU A 180 -19.09 -31.82 6.79
CA GLU A 180 -18.45 -31.85 8.10
C GLU A 180 -18.24 -30.44 8.63
N THR A 181 -18.13 -30.30 9.95
CA THR A 181 -17.82 -28.98 10.55
C THR A 181 -16.31 -28.75 10.57
N ALA A 182 -15.88 -27.63 9.98
CA ALA A 182 -14.53 -27.11 10.09
C ALA A 182 -14.54 -25.71 10.72
N TYR A 183 -13.36 -25.19 11.01
CA TYR A 183 -13.18 -23.90 11.69
C TYR A 183 -12.11 -23.09 11.00
N LEU A 184 -12.22 -21.74 11.08
CA LEU A 184 -11.12 -20.85 10.74
C LEU A 184 -10.08 -20.86 11.86
N ALA A 185 -8.79 -20.95 11.48
CA ALA A 185 -7.69 -21.06 12.43
C ALA A 185 -7.52 -19.78 13.27
N GLN A 186 -7.41 -19.95 14.58
CA GLN A 186 -7.17 -18.86 15.53
C GLN A 186 -5.68 -18.51 15.66
N SER A 187 -4.81 -19.48 15.44
CA SER A 187 -3.35 -19.38 15.46
C SER A 187 -2.72 -20.58 14.74
N PRO A 188 -1.42 -20.56 14.43
CA PRO A 188 -0.73 -21.72 13.86
C PRO A 188 -0.25 -22.72 14.91
N GLN A 189 -0.66 -22.62 16.19
CA GLN A 189 -0.05 -23.28 17.37
C GLN A 189 0.25 -24.76 17.14
N LEU A 190 -0.77 -25.53 16.76
CA LEU A 190 -0.64 -26.99 16.61
C LEU A 190 0.37 -27.40 15.50
N TYR A 191 0.51 -26.58 14.50
CA TYR A 191 1.41 -26.84 13.36
C TYR A 191 2.84 -26.35 13.61
N LYS A 192 2.99 -25.12 14.14
CA LYS A 192 4.32 -24.57 14.41
C LYS A 192 5.10 -25.41 15.41
N GLU A 193 4.45 -25.93 16.47
CA GLU A 193 5.06 -26.86 17.43
C GLU A 193 5.57 -28.14 16.74
N GLN A 194 4.75 -28.75 15.87
CA GLN A 194 5.16 -29.95 15.14
C GLN A 194 6.32 -29.68 14.18
N MET A 195 6.36 -28.51 13.54
CA MET A 195 7.41 -28.15 12.60
C MET A 195 8.77 -27.96 13.26
N THR A 196 8.83 -27.59 14.55
CA THR A 196 10.10 -27.46 15.26
C THR A 196 10.84 -28.78 15.43
N ILE A 197 10.15 -29.92 15.36
CA ILE A 197 10.77 -31.26 15.48
C ILE A 197 11.82 -31.49 14.36
N GLY A 198 11.57 -30.93 13.17
CA GLY A 198 12.49 -31.09 12.03
C GLY A 198 13.19 -29.80 11.59
N LEU A 199 12.63 -28.63 11.91
CA LEU A 199 13.14 -27.34 11.45
C LEU A 199 13.75 -26.50 12.57
N GLU A 200 13.60 -26.88 13.82
CA GLU A 200 14.06 -26.23 15.05
C GLU A 200 13.45 -24.84 15.28
N ARG A 201 13.48 -23.94 14.30
CA ARG A 201 13.01 -22.54 14.39
C ARG A 201 12.12 -22.22 13.23
N VAL A 202 10.89 -21.86 13.51
CA VAL A 202 9.91 -21.51 12.47
C VAL A 202 9.21 -20.21 12.79
N PHE A 203 8.77 -19.51 11.76
CA PHE A 203 7.88 -18.36 11.89
C PHE A 203 6.79 -18.38 10.82
N GLU A 204 5.66 -17.76 11.13
CA GLU A 204 4.59 -17.51 10.19
C GLU A 204 4.10 -16.07 10.34
N ILE A 205 3.90 -15.40 9.18
CA ILE A 205 3.22 -14.10 9.09
C ILE A 205 1.99 -14.31 8.21
N SER A 206 0.82 -14.44 8.83
CA SER A 206 -0.41 -14.83 8.12
C SER A 206 -1.66 -14.31 8.83
N ASN A 207 -2.81 -14.40 8.15
CA ASN A 207 -4.09 -14.06 8.75
C ASN A 207 -4.63 -15.19 9.60
N PHE A 208 -5.19 -14.80 10.75
CA PHE A 208 -5.90 -15.66 11.69
C PHE A 208 -7.22 -15.03 12.10
N TYR A 209 -8.09 -15.81 12.72
CA TYR A 209 -9.49 -15.49 12.91
C TYR A 209 -9.94 -15.76 14.34
N ARG A 210 -10.60 -14.79 14.96
CA ARG A 210 -11.21 -14.95 16.30
C ARG A 210 -12.61 -14.38 16.27
N ALA A 211 -13.62 -15.20 16.59
CA ALA A 211 -15.02 -14.81 16.56
C ALA A 211 -15.43 -14.00 17.80
N GLU A 212 -14.53 -13.21 18.35
CA GLU A 212 -14.76 -12.37 19.53
C GLU A 212 -15.72 -11.23 19.17
N ASN A 213 -16.85 -11.17 19.86
CA ASN A 213 -17.83 -10.09 19.71
C ASN A 213 -17.38 -8.84 20.48
N SER A 214 -16.45 -8.08 19.90
CA SER A 214 -15.90 -6.87 20.49
C SER A 214 -15.82 -5.73 19.47
N HIS A 215 -16.28 -4.53 19.85
CA HIS A 215 -16.29 -3.32 19.02
C HIS A 215 -15.25 -2.30 19.46
N THR A 216 -14.04 -2.73 19.77
CA THR A 216 -12.96 -1.81 20.11
C THR A 216 -12.00 -1.65 18.95
N GLY A 217 -11.28 -0.53 18.89
CA GLY A 217 -10.26 -0.29 17.85
C GLY A 217 -9.04 -1.25 17.92
N ARG A 218 -8.99 -2.15 18.90
CA ARG A 218 -7.92 -3.13 19.10
C ARG A 218 -8.33 -4.57 18.82
N HIS A 219 -9.63 -4.84 18.60
CA HIS A 219 -10.14 -6.18 18.32
C HIS A 219 -10.63 -6.26 16.89
N LEU A 220 -10.05 -7.17 16.14
CA LEU A 220 -10.46 -7.54 14.79
C LEU A 220 -10.75 -9.03 14.76
N THR A 221 -11.80 -9.41 14.05
CA THR A 221 -12.17 -10.82 13.86
C THR A 221 -11.24 -11.52 12.87
N GLU A 222 -10.58 -10.75 12.00
CA GLU A 222 -9.50 -11.21 11.10
C GLU A 222 -8.31 -10.25 11.26
N PHE A 223 -7.14 -10.79 11.54
CA PHE A 223 -5.92 -10.01 11.77
C PHE A 223 -4.69 -10.76 11.25
N THR A 224 -3.64 -10.01 10.94
CA THR A 224 -2.34 -10.62 10.61
C THR A 224 -1.57 -10.85 11.91
N SER A 225 -1.27 -12.11 12.21
CA SER A 225 -0.39 -12.52 13.30
C SER A 225 1.04 -12.67 12.84
N ILE A 226 1.97 -12.50 13.77
CA ILE A 226 3.40 -12.77 13.62
C ILE A 226 3.73 -13.78 14.70
N ASP A 227 3.91 -15.01 14.30
CA ASP A 227 4.10 -16.15 15.20
C ASP A 227 5.49 -16.75 15.02
N ILE A 228 6.10 -17.16 16.12
CA ILE A 228 7.34 -17.93 16.12
C ILE A 228 7.19 -19.18 16.98
N GLU A 229 8.00 -20.18 16.70
CA GLU A 229 8.23 -21.33 17.58
C GLU A 229 9.67 -21.79 17.45
N ALA A 230 10.31 -22.15 18.55
CA ALA A 230 11.71 -22.56 18.54
C ALA A 230 12.00 -23.68 19.55
N ALA A 231 12.62 -24.74 19.10
CA ALA A 231 13.19 -25.76 19.94
C ALA A 231 14.47 -25.24 20.61
N PHE A 232 14.81 -25.81 21.76
CA PHE A 232 16.02 -25.50 22.54
C PHE A 232 16.12 -24.04 23.01
N MET A 233 14.99 -23.35 23.14
CA MET A 233 14.87 -22.01 23.68
C MET A 233 13.92 -22.00 24.89
N ASP A 234 14.26 -21.23 25.90
CA ASP A 234 13.34 -20.92 27.00
C ASP A 234 12.62 -19.57 26.75
N TYR A 235 11.80 -19.16 27.72
CA TYR A 235 11.02 -17.93 27.59
C TYR A 235 11.91 -16.67 27.55
N THR A 236 13.09 -16.70 28.17
CA THR A 236 14.03 -15.57 28.15
C THR A 236 14.66 -15.41 26.77
N ASP A 237 15.02 -16.49 26.11
CA ASP A 237 15.52 -16.48 24.72
C ASP A 237 14.46 -15.91 23.75
N VAL A 238 13.20 -16.29 23.93
CA VAL A 238 12.08 -15.77 23.12
C VAL A 238 11.85 -14.28 23.37
N MET A 239 11.99 -13.81 24.62
CA MET A 239 11.91 -12.38 24.94
C MET A 239 13.04 -11.59 24.25
N GLU A 240 14.26 -12.10 24.21
CA GLU A 240 15.38 -11.48 23.49
C GLU A 240 15.14 -11.41 21.98
N VAL A 241 14.55 -12.46 21.39
CA VAL A 241 14.11 -12.44 19.99
C VAL A 241 13.10 -11.35 19.76
N LEU A 242 12.06 -11.24 20.61
CA LEU A 242 11.00 -10.21 20.49
C LEU A 242 11.58 -8.80 20.61
N GLU A 243 12.43 -8.55 21.62
CA GLU A 243 13.08 -7.25 21.81
C GLU A 243 13.89 -6.85 20.56
N SER A 244 14.70 -7.77 20.05
CA SER A 244 15.50 -7.53 18.86
C SER A 244 14.64 -7.24 17.62
N LEU A 245 13.51 -7.93 17.44
CA LEU A 245 12.55 -7.66 16.36
C LEU A 245 12.00 -6.25 16.43
N ILE A 246 11.56 -5.83 17.61
CA ILE A 246 11.02 -4.48 17.83
C ILE A 246 12.09 -3.44 17.49
N ILE A 247 13.30 -3.60 18.03
CA ILE A 247 14.42 -2.67 17.78
C ILE A 247 14.73 -2.56 16.28
N GLU A 248 14.88 -3.69 15.59
CA GLU A 248 15.21 -3.71 14.17
C GLU A 248 14.09 -3.12 13.30
N VAL A 249 12.82 -3.35 13.63
CA VAL A 249 11.68 -2.73 12.92
C VAL A 249 11.71 -1.22 13.10
N TYR A 250 11.86 -0.71 14.32
CA TYR A 250 11.92 0.74 14.57
C TYR A 250 13.11 1.39 13.86
N LYS A 251 14.28 0.76 13.93
CA LYS A 251 15.49 1.23 13.22
C LYS A 251 15.27 1.27 11.72
N PHE A 252 14.77 0.17 11.14
CA PHE A 252 14.49 0.09 9.71
C PHE A 252 13.51 1.17 9.25
N VAL A 253 12.40 1.33 9.97
CA VAL A 253 11.37 2.33 9.66
C VAL A 253 11.92 3.75 9.75
N SER A 254 12.68 4.08 10.81
CA SER A 254 13.26 5.41 10.99
C SER A 254 14.29 5.77 9.90
N GLU A 255 15.01 4.79 9.39
CA GLU A 255 16.04 4.99 8.37
C GLU A 255 15.46 5.03 6.95
N ASN A 256 14.46 4.20 6.64
CA ASN A 256 14.02 3.92 5.27
C ASN A 256 12.62 4.44 4.92
N CYS A 257 11.81 4.85 5.88
CA CYS A 257 10.39 5.20 5.66
C CYS A 257 10.06 6.66 6.04
N LYS A 258 11.02 7.57 5.94
CA LYS A 258 10.83 8.98 6.35
C LYS A 258 9.67 9.64 5.60
N LYS A 259 9.56 9.43 4.30
CA LYS A 259 8.50 9.99 3.47
C LYS A 259 7.11 9.53 3.93
N GLU A 260 6.97 8.24 4.22
CA GLU A 260 5.72 7.64 4.69
C GLU A 260 5.36 8.15 6.10
N GLN A 261 6.35 8.29 6.98
CA GLN A 261 6.16 8.84 8.33
C GLN A 261 5.70 10.29 8.28
N GLU A 262 6.37 11.16 7.51
CA GLU A 262 5.98 12.55 7.32
C GLU A 262 4.54 12.67 6.80
N MET A 263 4.13 11.81 5.83
CA MET A 263 2.77 11.81 5.30
C MET A 263 1.71 11.40 6.33
N ILE A 264 2.07 10.59 7.32
CA ILE A 264 1.15 10.13 8.38
C ILE A 264 1.07 11.15 9.51
N GLU A 265 2.18 11.80 9.86
CA GLU A 265 2.29 12.74 10.99
C GLU A 265 1.71 14.13 10.69
N HIS A 266 1.75 14.59 9.44
CA HIS A 266 1.20 15.89 9.03
C HIS A 266 -0.33 15.89 8.99
N THR A 267 -0.95 15.72 10.16
CA THR A 267 -2.42 15.89 10.36
C THR A 267 -2.72 16.54 11.69
#